data_f4e53ed34f5eaadfbf670b78dfb8d34a
#
_entry.id   f4e53ed34f5eaadfbf670b78dfb8d34a
#
_cell.length_a   1.000
_cell.length_b   1.000
_cell.length_c   1.000
_cell.angle_alpha   90.00
_cell.angle_beta   90.00
_cell.angle_gamma   90.00
#
_symmetry.space_group_name_H-M   'P 1'
#
loop_
_entity.id
_entity.type
_entity.pdbx_description
1 polymer ?
#
loop_
_entity_poly.entity_id
_entity_poly.type
_entity_poly.pdbx_seq_one_letter_code
_entity_poly.pdbx_strand_id
1 'polypeptide(L)'
;FNQDGSEAAACGNATRCVVALAGRDVTIETAAGLLGGTMADGAVTIDMGPPGLDWNAIPLAYAMDTLTMPVGWEELADPVAVSMGNPHVIFFVPDAHAVELDRLGPIIEHDPLFPARVNVNVAHLADDGLHLRVWERGAGLTQAC
;
A
#
# COMPACT_ATOMS: atom_id res chain seq x y z
N PHE A 1 -0.50 2.83 -15.80
CA PHE A 1 -0.15 1.43 -16.09
C PHE A 1 1.12 1.07 -15.33
N ASN A 2 1.20 -0.17 -14.85
CA ASN A 2 2.40 -0.73 -14.24
C ASN A 2 3.45 -1.08 -15.31
N GLN A 3 4.67 -1.45 -14.91
CA GLN A 3 5.74 -1.82 -15.84
C GLN A 3 5.40 -3.03 -16.73
N ASP A 4 4.57 -3.94 -16.23
CA ASP A 4 4.07 -5.12 -16.95
C ASP A 4 2.90 -4.82 -17.90
N GLY A 5 2.48 -3.55 -18.02
CA GLY A 5 1.37 -3.08 -18.83
C GLY A 5 -0.01 -3.27 -18.20
N SER A 6 -0.11 -3.80 -16.99
CA SER A 6 -1.38 -3.90 -16.26
C SER A 6 -1.87 -2.52 -15.82
N GLU A 7 -3.17 -2.38 -15.64
CA GLU A 7 -3.79 -1.14 -15.18
C GLU A 7 -3.55 -0.94 -13.68
N ALA A 8 -3.03 0.25 -13.31
CA ALA A 8 -2.90 0.64 -11.90
C ALA A 8 -4.23 1.24 -11.43
N ALA A 9 -4.89 0.61 -10.47
CA ALA A 9 -6.17 1.08 -9.94
C ALA A 9 -6.03 2.42 -9.19
N ALA A 10 -4.97 2.59 -8.41
CA ALA A 10 -4.60 3.83 -7.73
C ALA A 10 -3.08 3.94 -7.60
N CYS A 11 -2.55 5.15 -7.74
CA CYS A 11 -1.13 5.45 -7.52
C CYS A 11 -1.00 6.88 -6.97
N GLY A 12 -0.77 7.02 -5.66
CA GLY A 12 -0.67 8.33 -5.01
C GLY A 12 0.45 9.20 -5.58
N ASN A 13 1.59 8.61 -5.95
CA ASN A 13 2.71 9.32 -6.55
C ASN A 13 2.36 9.90 -7.93
N ALA A 14 1.73 9.10 -8.79
CA ALA A 14 1.31 9.55 -10.11
C ALA A 14 0.23 10.64 -10.03
N THR A 15 -0.75 10.50 -9.14
CA THR A 15 -1.81 11.49 -8.95
C THR A 15 -1.24 12.82 -8.45
N ARG A 16 -0.23 12.83 -7.56
CA ARG A 16 0.48 14.05 -7.17
C ARG A 16 1.15 14.75 -8.35
N CYS A 17 1.77 13.99 -9.25
CA CYS A 17 2.34 14.57 -10.48
C CYS A 17 1.27 15.19 -11.37
N VAL A 18 0.10 14.57 -11.50
CA VAL A 18 -1.03 15.11 -12.28
C VAL A 18 -1.50 16.45 -11.71
N VAL A 19 -1.67 16.55 -10.39
CA VAL A 19 -2.05 17.82 -9.72
C VAL A 19 -0.98 18.88 -9.94
N ALA A 20 0.30 18.53 -9.78
CA ALA A 20 1.41 19.46 -10.01
C ALA A 20 1.43 19.97 -11.45
N LEU A 21 1.19 19.11 -12.44
CA LEU A 21 1.10 19.52 -13.86
C LEU A 21 -0.12 20.39 -14.14
N ALA A 22 -1.25 20.13 -13.48
CA ALA A 22 -2.45 20.94 -13.61
C ALA A 22 -2.30 22.35 -13.01
N GLY A 23 -1.39 22.53 -12.05
CA GLY A 23 -1.10 23.81 -11.38
C GLY A 23 -2.28 24.38 -10.58
N ARG A 24 -3.25 23.55 -10.21
CA ARG A 24 -4.48 23.93 -9.50
C ARG A 24 -5.13 22.74 -8.82
N ASP A 25 -6.08 22.99 -7.96
CA ASP A 25 -6.93 21.93 -7.38
C ASP A 25 -7.72 21.21 -8.48
N VAL A 26 -7.75 19.90 -8.40
CA VAL A 26 -8.43 19.03 -9.37
C VAL A 26 -9.08 17.85 -8.68
N THR A 27 -10.14 17.32 -9.30
CA THR A 27 -10.66 15.98 -9.01
C THR A 27 -10.18 15.03 -10.12
N ILE A 28 -9.60 13.90 -9.71
CA ILE A 28 -9.01 12.92 -10.62
C ILE A 28 -9.91 11.68 -10.57
N GLU A 29 -10.41 11.25 -11.70
CA GLU A 29 -11.12 9.98 -11.85
C GLU A 29 -10.12 8.85 -12.08
N THR A 30 -10.20 7.82 -11.25
CA THR A 30 -9.36 6.62 -11.32
C THR A 30 -10.23 5.36 -11.29
N ALA A 31 -9.66 4.21 -11.62
CA ALA A 31 -10.35 2.93 -11.50
C ALA A 31 -10.79 2.61 -10.04
N ALA A 32 -10.09 3.18 -9.06
CA ALA A 32 -10.44 3.05 -7.63
C ALA A 32 -11.45 4.09 -7.13
N GLY A 33 -11.84 5.08 -7.97
CA GLY A 33 -12.78 6.14 -7.62
C GLY A 33 -12.25 7.55 -7.86
N LEU A 34 -12.92 8.54 -7.26
CA LEU A 34 -12.56 9.94 -7.37
C LEU A 34 -11.56 10.32 -6.26
N LEU A 35 -10.46 10.94 -6.65
CA LEU A 35 -9.43 11.45 -5.75
C LEU A 35 -9.40 12.97 -5.80
N GLY A 36 -9.39 13.62 -4.64
CA GLY A 36 -9.22 15.07 -4.51
C GLY A 36 -7.74 15.44 -4.48
N GLY A 37 -7.30 16.32 -5.38
CA GLY A 37 -5.95 16.86 -5.36
C GLY A 37 -5.96 18.35 -5.10
N THR A 38 -5.18 18.82 -4.11
CA THR A 38 -5.05 20.23 -3.76
C THR A 38 -3.60 20.68 -3.85
N MET A 39 -3.41 21.96 -4.18
CA MET A 39 -2.10 22.58 -4.28
C MET A 39 -2.05 23.83 -3.41
N ALA A 40 -1.17 23.83 -2.40
CA ALA A 40 -0.97 24.96 -1.50
C ALA A 40 0.52 25.11 -1.17
N ASP A 41 1.03 26.33 -1.18
CA ASP A 41 2.41 26.69 -0.80
C ASP A 41 3.50 25.85 -1.50
N GLY A 42 3.25 25.47 -2.76
CA GLY A 42 4.17 24.63 -3.54
C GLY A 42 4.13 23.13 -3.20
N ALA A 43 3.29 22.72 -2.26
CA ALA A 43 3.05 21.33 -1.92
C ALA A 43 1.77 20.81 -2.59
N VAL A 44 1.78 19.52 -2.93
CA VAL A 44 0.61 18.81 -3.47
C VAL A 44 0.12 17.80 -2.45
N THR A 45 -1.16 17.86 -2.13
CA THR A 45 -1.86 16.90 -1.26
C THR A 45 -2.89 16.13 -2.07
N ILE A 46 -2.95 14.82 -1.89
CA ILE A 46 -3.97 13.95 -2.46
C ILE A 46 -4.82 13.36 -1.34
N ASP A 47 -6.12 13.53 -1.45
CA ASP A 47 -7.08 12.78 -0.65
C ASP A 47 -7.34 11.43 -1.34
N MET A 48 -6.81 10.37 -0.75
CA MET A 48 -6.96 9.00 -1.24
C MET A 48 -8.29 8.35 -0.82
N GLY A 49 -9.14 9.08 -0.10
CA GLY A 49 -10.39 8.58 0.47
C GLY A 49 -10.20 7.71 1.71
N PRO A 50 -11.28 7.12 2.24
CA PRO A 50 -11.22 6.25 3.41
C PRO A 50 -10.57 4.91 3.07
N PRO A 51 -9.81 4.32 4.02
CA PRO A 51 -9.25 2.99 3.84
C PRO A 51 -10.36 1.93 3.82
N GLY A 52 -10.26 0.96 2.92
CA GLY A 52 -11.09 -0.24 2.91
C GLY A 52 -10.52 -1.28 3.87
N LEU A 53 -11.31 -1.66 4.89
CA LEU A 53 -10.89 -2.63 5.91
C LEU A 53 -11.61 -3.98 5.78
N ASP A 54 -12.59 -4.09 4.90
CA ASP A 54 -13.26 -5.37 4.65
C ASP A 54 -12.34 -6.32 3.88
N TRP A 55 -12.32 -7.59 4.29
CA TRP A 55 -11.48 -8.62 3.68
C TRP A 55 -11.68 -8.74 2.15
N ASN A 56 -12.89 -8.53 1.65
CA ASN A 56 -13.20 -8.56 0.22
C ASN A 56 -12.72 -7.31 -0.53
N ALA A 57 -12.57 -6.16 0.15
CA ALA A 57 -11.97 -4.94 -0.42
C ALA A 57 -10.45 -5.05 -0.57
N ILE A 58 -9.83 -5.96 0.20
CA ILE A 58 -8.39 -6.29 0.16
C ILE A 58 -8.12 -7.49 -0.78
N PRO A 59 -9.09 -8.02 -1.45
CA PRO A 59 -9.43 -9.32 -1.99
C PRO A 59 -8.64 -10.50 -1.37
N LEU A 60 -8.85 -10.73 -0.07
CA LEU A 60 -8.34 -11.94 0.58
C LEU A 60 -9.06 -13.18 0.08
N ALA A 61 -8.41 -14.34 0.13
CA ALA A 61 -8.98 -15.61 -0.33
C ALA A 61 -10.22 -16.05 0.48
N TYR A 62 -10.34 -15.60 1.74
CA TYR A 62 -11.47 -15.90 2.63
C TYR A 62 -11.62 -14.84 3.71
N ALA A 63 -12.81 -14.83 4.33
CA ALA A 63 -13.16 -13.86 5.38
C ALA A 63 -12.31 -14.04 6.64
N MET A 64 -11.73 -12.95 7.13
CA MET A 64 -11.02 -12.88 8.41
C MET A 64 -11.00 -11.45 8.95
N ASP A 65 -10.59 -11.29 10.20
CA ASP A 65 -10.27 -9.99 10.78
C ASP A 65 -9.04 -9.41 10.07
N THR A 66 -9.18 -8.21 9.54
CA THR A 66 -8.11 -7.53 8.80
C THR A 66 -7.29 -6.58 9.67
N LEU A 67 -7.75 -6.29 10.88
CA LEU A 67 -7.03 -5.47 11.86
C LEU A 67 -6.05 -6.29 12.72
N THR A 68 -6.26 -7.61 12.78
CA THR A 68 -5.34 -8.54 13.42
C THR A 68 -5.50 -9.89 12.72
N MET A 69 -4.80 -10.08 11.61
CA MET A 69 -4.90 -11.32 10.85
C MET A 69 -4.17 -12.44 11.57
N PRO A 70 -4.82 -13.59 11.89
CA PRO A 70 -4.19 -14.69 12.61
C PRO A 70 -3.31 -15.54 11.67
N VAL A 71 -2.36 -14.90 11.01
CA VAL A 71 -1.46 -15.51 10.03
C VAL A 71 -0.03 -15.00 10.23
N GLY A 72 0.95 -15.73 9.71
CA GLY A 72 2.34 -15.33 9.81
C GLY A 72 3.22 -16.02 8.77
N TRP A 73 4.35 -15.42 8.51
CA TRP A 73 5.40 -15.91 7.63
C TRP A 73 6.74 -15.75 8.35
N GLU A 74 7.29 -16.85 8.82
CA GLU A 74 8.53 -16.91 9.61
C GLU A 74 8.47 -15.97 10.84
N GLU A 75 9.30 -14.92 10.88
CA GLU A 75 9.34 -13.94 11.97
C GLU A 75 8.24 -12.88 11.91
N LEU A 76 7.50 -12.78 10.81
CA LEU A 76 6.41 -11.80 10.62
C LEU A 76 5.07 -12.44 10.96
N ALA A 77 4.33 -11.87 11.90
CA ALA A 77 3.05 -12.39 12.36
C ALA A 77 2.02 -11.27 12.61
N ASP A 78 0.76 -11.68 12.69
CA ASP A 78 -0.39 -10.85 13.08
C ASP A 78 -0.48 -9.50 12.33
N PRO A 79 -0.39 -9.48 10.98
CA PRO A 79 -0.42 -8.23 10.25
C PRO A 79 -1.80 -7.58 10.24
N VAL A 80 -1.79 -6.31 9.89
CA VAL A 80 -2.98 -5.56 9.46
C VAL A 80 -3.07 -5.60 7.94
N ALA A 81 -4.27 -5.77 7.40
CA ALA A 81 -4.50 -5.58 5.97
C ALA A 81 -5.45 -4.42 5.69
N VAL A 82 -5.18 -3.67 4.61
CA VAL A 82 -5.95 -2.48 4.23
C VAL A 82 -5.90 -2.27 2.71
N SER A 83 -6.96 -1.72 2.16
CA SER A 83 -7.00 -1.26 0.77
C SER A 83 -7.06 0.27 0.73
N MET A 84 -6.12 0.88 -0.01
CA MET A 84 -6.14 2.29 -0.39
C MET A 84 -6.41 2.46 -1.90
N GLY A 85 -7.25 1.57 -2.47
CA GLY A 85 -7.43 1.38 -3.90
C GLY A 85 -6.46 0.33 -4.48
N ASN A 86 -5.48 -0.09 -3.70
CA ASN A 86 -4.62 -1.25 -3.90
C ASN A 86 -4.44 -1.98 -2.56
N PRO A 87 -4.24 -3.30 -2.55
CA PRO A 87 -4.14 -4.07 -1.32
C PRO A 87 -2.78 -3.93 -0.66
N HIS A 88 -2.79 -3.77 0.66
CA HIS A 88 -1.60 -3.73 1.51
C HIS A 88 -1.74 -4.70 2.67
N VAL A 89 -0.64 -5.37 3.04
CA VAL A 89 -0.44 -6.05 4.31
C VAL A 89 0.71 -5.38 5.06
N ILE A 90 0.52 -5.09 6.34
CA ILE A 90 1.45 -4.31 7.15
C ILE A 90 1.80 -5.10 8.42
N PHE A 91 3.08 -5.37 8.61
CA PHE A 91 3.62 -5.98 9.83
C PHE A 91 4.26 -4.89 10.70
N PHE A 92 3.78 -4.75 11.92
CA PHE A 92 4.43 -3.91 12.91
C PHE A 92 5.52 -4.70 13.62
N VAL A 93 6.75 -4.24 13.49
CA VAL A 93 7.96 -4.93 13.97
C VAL A 93 8.78 -4.01 14.86
N PRO A 94 9.68 -4.54 15.70
CA PRO A 94 10.56 -3.71 16.53
C PRO A 94 11.52 -2.83 15.72
N ASP A 95 12.02 -3.33 14.60
CA ASP A 95 12.88 -2.60 13.66
C ASP A 95 12.60 -3.06 12.22
N ALA A 96 12.01 -2.17 11.42
CA ALA A 96 11.72 -2.44 10.02
C ALA A 96 12.99 -2.63 9.16
N HIS A 97 14.13 -2.07 9.58
CA HIS A 97 15.39 -2.19 8.85
C HIS A 97 16.06 -3.56 9.05
N ALA A 98 15.75 -4.24 10.16
CA ALA A 98 16.26 -5.58 10.43
C ALA A 98 15.56 -6.68 9.64
N VAL A 99 14.39 -6.39 9.04
CA VAL A 99 13.62 -7.37 8.27
C VAL A 99 14.22 -7.56 6.87
N GLU A 100 14.44 -8.81 6.46
CA GLU A 100 14.87 -9.21 5.11
C GLU A 100 13.69 -9.15 4.12
N LEU A 101 13.17 -7.94 3.89
CA LEU A 101 11.95 -7.73 3.10
C LEU A 101 12.11 -8.12 1.62
N ASP A 102 13.32 -8.07 1.08
CA ASP A 102 13.68 -8.57 -0.26
C ASP A 102 13.53 -10.09 -0.39
N ARG A 103 13.69 -10.83 0.71
CA ARG A 103 13.48 -12.28 0.79
C ARG A 103 12.02 -12.63 1.10
N LEU A 104 11.41 -11.98 2.09
CA LEU A 104 10.06 -12.30 2.56
C LEU A 104 8.96 -11.70 1.67
N GLY A 105 9.21 -10.53 1.10
CA GLY A 105 8.25 -9.82 0.25
C GLY A 105 7.67 -10.66 -0.88
N PRO A 106 8.47 -11.31 -1.74
CA PRO A 106 7.95 -12.16 -2.82
C PRO A 106 7.20 -13.40 -2.32
N ILE A 107 7.57 -13.95 -1.16
CA ILE A 107 6.89 -15.11 -0.56
C ILE A 107 5.47 -14.70 -0.14
N ILE A 108 5.34 -13.58 0.55
CA ILE A 108 4.06 -13.07 1.04
C ILE A 108 3.21 -12.54 -0.12
N GLU A 109 3.80 -11.79 -1.05
CA GLU A 109 3.10 -11.26 -2.23
C GLU A 109 2.35 -12.36 -3.00
N HIS A 110 2.98 -13.54 -3.13
CA HIS A 110 2.46 -14.67 -3.92
C HIS A 110 1.75 -15.72 -3.08
N ASP A 111 1.54 -15.48 -1.78
CA ASP A 111 0.80 -16.40 -0.93
C ASP A 111 -0.65 -16.57 -1.44
N PRO A 112 -1.20 -17.80 -1.46
CA PRO A 112 -2.58 -18.05 -1.88
C PRO A 112 -3.64 -17.26 -1.11
N LEU A 113 -3.32 -16.73 0.08
CA LEU A 113 -4.18 -15.82 0.82
C LEU A 113 -4.48 -14.54 0.05
N PHE A 114 -3.57 -14.11 -0.84
CA PHE A 114 -3.67 -12.89 -1.64
C PHE A 114 -3.80 -13.22 -3.14
N PRO A 115 -4.97 -13.69 -3.62
CA PRO A 115 -5.14 -14.12 -5.02
C PRO A 115 -4.89 -13.01 -6.05
N ALA A 116 -5.06 -11.73 -5.67
CA ALA A 116 -4.73 -10.56 -6.48
C ALA A 116 -3.32 -10.01 -6.18
N ARG A 117 -2.49 -10.75 -5.42
CA ARG A 117 -1.24 -10.31 -4.81
C ARG A 117 -1.43 -9.10 -3.89
N VAL A 118 -0.38 -8.70 -3.18
CA VAL A 118 -0.44 -7.65 -2.15
C VAL A 118 0.87 -6.86 -2.09
N ASN A 119 0.80 -5.59 -1.72
CA ASN A 119 1.96 -4.81 -1.29
C ASN A 119 2.30 -5.22 0.15
N VAL A 120 3.54 -5.60 0.40
CA VAL A 120 4.01 -6.06 1.71
C VAL A 120 4.78 -4.94 2.38
N ASN A 121 4.35 -4.56 3.58
CA ASN A 121 4.94 -3.46 4.32
C ASN A 121 5.44 -3.94 5.67
N VAL A 122 6.57 -3.42 6.10
CA VAL A 122 7.05 -3.54 7.48
C VAL A 122 7.20 -2.15 8.06
N ALA A 123 6.71 -1.96 9.28
CA ALA A 123 6.68 -0.67 9.93
C ALA A 123 7.14 -0.76 11.38
N HIS A 124 7.82 0.26 11.87
CA HIS A 124 8.08 0.45 13.29
C HIS A 124 7.89 1.91 13.69
N LEU A 125 7.46 2.12 14.93
CA LEU A 125 7.33 3.44 15.51
C LEU A 125 8.65 3.81 16.20
N ALA A 126 9.21 4.95 15.83
CA ALA A 126 10.39 5.56 16.45
C ALA A 126 10.05 6.95 17.02
N ASP A 127 10.97 7.57 17.75
CA ASP A 127 10.75 8.88 18.35
C ASP A 127 10.51 10.00 17.33
N ASP A 128 11.04 9.86 16.14
CA ASP A 128 10.90 10.80 15.00
C ASP A 128 9.71 10.50 14.09
N GLY A 129 8.97 9.39 14.31
CA GLY A 129 7.79 9.03 13.54
C GLY A 129 7.69 7.56 13.19
N LEU A 130 6.89 7.26 12.16
CA LEU A 130 6.68 5.92 11.64
C LEU A 130 7.67 5.64 10.50
N HIS A 131 8.53 4.66 10.68
CA HIS A 131 9.42 4.17 9.63
C HIS A 131 8.75 3.02 8.88
N LEU A 132 8.67 3.14 7.55
CA LEU A 132 8.01 2.19 6.67
C LEU A 132 8.97 1.72 5.58
N ARG A 133 8.98 0.41 5.32
CA ARG A 133 9.60 -0.17 4.13
C ARG A 133 8.57 -1.00 3.37
N VAL A 134 8.66 -0.98 2.04
CA VAL A 134 7.66 -1.56 1.15
C VAL A 134 8.31 -2.49 0.14
N TRP A 135 7.73 -3.67 0.02
CA TRP A 135 7.83 -4.52 -1.17
C TRP A 135 6.56 -4.29 -1.98
N GLU A 136 6.69 -3.60 -3.09
CA GLU A 136 5.57 -3.22 -3.94
C GLU A 136 5.19 -4.37 -4.87
N ARG A 137 3.90 -4.66 -4.93
CA ARG A 137 3.30 -5.69 -5.77
C ARG A 137 3.72 -5.53 -7.24
N GLY A 138 4.40 -6.55 -7.79
CA GLY A 138 4.87 -6.57 -9.17
C GLY A 138 6.09 -5.69 -9.48
N ALA A 139 6.61 -4.93 -8.50
CA ALA A 139 7.77 -4.06 -8.68
C ALA A 139 8.95 -4.42 -7.79
N GLY A 140 8.69 -4.99 -6.60
CA GLY A 140 9.73 -5.35 -5.65
C GLY A 140 10.01 -4.30 -4.59
N LEU A 141 11.22 -4.27 -4.04
CA LEU A 141 11.60 -3.32 -3.01
C LEU A 141 11.66 -1.90 -3.59
N THR A 142 10.83 -1.00 -3.04
CA THR A 142 10.76 0.41 -3.45
C THR A 142 11.01 1.36 -2.28
N GLN A 143 11.34 2.62 -2.58
CA GLN A 143 11.56 3.64 -1.54
C GLN A 143 10.28 4.40 -1.17
N ALA A 144 9.24 4.29 -1.98
CA ALA A 144 7.92 4.90 -1.75
C ALA A 144 6.87 4.14 -2.55
N CYS A 145 5.72 3.94 -1.93
CA CYS A 145 4.53 3.38 -2.56
C CYS A 145 3.53 4.48 -2.91
#